data_295bd64138f027786632c67ffe7e1ab4
#
_entry.id   295bd64138f027786632c67ffe7e1ab4
#
_cell.length_a   1.000
_cell.length_b   1.000
_cell.length_c   1.000
_cell.angle_alpha   90.00
_cell.angle_beta   90.00
_cell.angle_gamma   90.00
#
_symmetry.space_group_name_H-M   'P 1'
#
loop_
_entity.id
_entity.type
_entity.pdbx_description
1 polymer ?
#
loop_
_entity_poly.entity_id
_entity_poly.type
_entity_poly.pdbx_seq_one_letter_code
_entity_poly.pdbx_strand_id
1 'polypeptide(L)' 'SGILALTSQGEQVATAVYERHCFFTEKLLAAGVDPQTAEKEACRMEHGISEASFHKLKDA' A
#
# COMPACT_ATOMS: atom_id res chain seq x y z
N SER A 1 -0.40 2.52 -21.09
CA SER A 1 0.38 2.30 -20.38
C SER A 1 1.68 1.67 -20.75
N GLY A 2 1.86 1.28 -21.93
CA GLY A 2 3.13 0.75 -22.29
C GLY A 2 4.25 1.67 -21.98
N ILE A 3 4.00 2.88 -21.95
CA ILE A 3 4.96 3.82 -21.66
C ILE A 3 5.63 3.58 -20.42
N LEU A 4 4.98 3.03 -19.54
CA LEU A 4 5.52 2.90 -18.29
C LEU A 4 6.68 2.06 -18.25
N ALA A 5 6.92 1.42 -19.27
CA ALA A 5 8.03 0.54 -19.27
C ALA A 5 9.31 1.20 -18.92
N LEU A 6 9.38 2.44 -19.13
CA LEU A 6 10.63 3.03 -18.93
C LEU A 6 11.12 3.08 -17.55
N THR A 7 10.38 3.08 -16.58
CA THR A 7 10.94 3.29 -15.28
C THR A 7 10.97 2.04 -14.52
N SER A 8 11.34 1.01 -15.13
CA SER A 8 11.19 -0.28 -14.53
C SER A 8 11.55 -0.37 -13.07
N GLN A 9 12.78 -0.18 -12.72
CA GLN A 9 13.16 -0.46 -11.34
C GLN A 9 12.68 0.57 -10.36
N GLY A 10 12.86 1.81 -10.68
CA GLY A 10 12.41 2.87 -9.81
C GLY A 10 10.92 2.81 -9.61
N GLU A 11 10.21 2.49 -10.67
CA GLU A 11 8.78 2.44 -10.59
C GLU A 11 8.31 1.25 -9.77
N GLN A 12 9.02 0.15 -9.83
CA GLN A 12 8.65 -1.01 -9.06
C GLN A 12 8.72 -0.72 -7.56
N VAL A 13 9.76 -0.02 -7.13
CA VAL A 13 9.87 0.32 -5.73
C VAL A 13 8.76 1.27 -5.32
N ALA A 14 8.53 2.28 -6.11
CA ALA A 14 7.48 3.25 -5.79
C ALA A 14 6.12 2.60 -5.80
N THR A 15 5.89 1.68 -6.75
CA THR A 15 4.61 1.01 -6.83
C THR A 15 4.37 0.12 -5.62
N ALA A 16 5.41 -0.54 -5.14
CA ALA A 16 5.25 -1.40 -3.98
C ALA A 16 4.85 -0.60 -2.74
N VAL A 17 5.49 0.54 -2.53
CA VAL A 17 5.17 1.39 -1.39
C VAL A 17 3.75 1.94 -1.54
N TYR A 18 3.40 2.38 -2.72
CA TYR A 18 2.08 2.93 -2.98
C TYR A 18 1.01 1.85 -2.82
N GLU A 19 1.32 0.64 -3.25
CA GLU A 19 0.40 -0.47 -3.14
C GLU A 19 0.06 -0.76 -1.67
N ARG A 20 1.06 -0.75 -0.81
CA ARG A 20 0.81 -0.95 0.61
C ARG A 20 -0.05 0.16 1.18
N HIS A 21 0.26 1.38 0.82
CA HIS A 21 -0.49 2.52 1.31
C HIS A 21 -1.96 2.41 0.90
N CYS A 22 -2.21 2.13 -0.36
CA CYS A 22 -3.57 1.99 -0.86
C CYS A 22 -4.29 0.83 -0.21
N PHE A 23 -3.60 -0.29 -0.06
CA PHE A 23 -4.20 -1.46 0.52
C PHE A 23 -4.69 -1.18 1.95
N PHE A 24 -3.82 -0.61 2.77
CA PHE A 24 -4.20 -0.36 4.15
C PHE A 24 -5.23 0.76 4.25
N THR A 25 -5.12 1.78 3.42
CA THR A 25 -6.09 2.85 3.42
C THR A 25 -7.48 2.30 3.08
N GLU A 26 -7.56 1.46 2.06
CA GLU A 26 -8.83 0.87 1.67
C GLU A 26 -9.41 0.00 2.78
N LYS A 27 -8.56 -0.79 3.43
CA LYS A 27 -9.04 -1.64 4.51
C LYS A 27 -9.58 -0.83 5.66
N LEU A 28 -8.91 0.25 6.01
CA LEU A 28 -9.36 1.09 7.10
C LEU A 28 -10.67 1.81 6.74
N LEU A 29 -10.77 2.28 5.51
CA LEU A 29 -11.99 2.92 5.07
C LEU A 29 -13.15 1.94 5.08
N ALA A 30 -12.92 0.73 4.65
CA ALA A 30 -13.96 -0.30 4.64
C ALA A 30 -14.41 -0.62 6.05
N ALA A 31 -13.53 -0.46 7.03
CA ALA A 31 -13.87 -0.73 8.41
C ALA A 31 -14.57 0.45 9.09
N GLY A 32 -14.72 1.56 8.37
CA GLY A 32 -15.42 2.71 8.93
C GLY A 32 -14.51 3.81 9.45
N VAL A 33 -13.22 3.72 9.21
CA VAL A 33 -12.28 4.75 9.64
C VAL A 33 -12.37 5.91 8.68
N ASP A 34 -12.34 7.14 9.18
CA ASP A 34 -12.45 8.31 8.31
C ASP A 34 -11.20 8.44 7.43
N PRO A 35 -11.31 9.10 6.28
CA PRO A 35 -10.21 9.16 5.32
C PRO A 35 -8.91 9.74 5.88
N GLN A 36 -8.99 10.77 6.68
CA GLN A 36 -7.79 11.39 7.20
C GLN A 36 -7.07 10.45 8.15
N THR A 37 -7.81 9.81 9.03
CA THR A 37 -7.23 8.85 9.95
C THR A 37 -6.73 7.62 9.21
N ALA A 38 -7.48 7.18 8.21
CA ALA A 38 -7.08 6.01 7.42
C ALA A 38 -5.73 6.24 6.75
N GLU A 39 -5.54 7.41 6.17
CA GLU A 39 -4.28 7.71 5.52
C GLU A 39 -3.13 7.75 6.51
N LYS A 40 -3.36 8.38 7.64
CA LYS A 40 -2.33 8.51 8.65
C LYS A 40 -1.94 7.14 9.19
N GLU A 41 -2.91 6.32 9.46
CA GLU A 41 -2.63 5.02 10.03
C GLU A 41 -2.09 4.05 9.01
N ALA A 42 -2.53 4.16 7.77
CA ALA A 42 -1.98 3.33 6.71
C ALA A 42 -0.48 3.60 6.57
N CYS A 43 -0.08 4.85 6.70
CA CYS A 43 1.32 5.20 6.62
C CYS A 43 2.10 4.51 7.73
N ARG A 44 1.57 4.47 8.93
CA ARG A 44 2.23 3.79 10.02
C ARG A 44 2.28 2.29 9.80
N MET A 45 1.20 1.73 9.29
CA MET A 45 1.13 0.30 9.08
C MET A 45 2.11 -0.16 8.02
N GLU A 46 2.26 0.64 6.98
CA GLU A 46 3.17 0.23 5.90
C GLU A 46 4.61 0.22 6.35
N HIS A 47 4.96 0.99 7.37
CA HIS A 47 6.30 0.99 7.90
C HIS A 47 6.50 -0.09 8.98
N GLY A 48 5.42 -0.54 9.56
CA GLY A 48 5.51 -1.50 10.65
C GLY A 48 5.26 -2.94 10.26
N ILE A 49 5.03 -3.20 8.98
CA ILE A 49 4.73 -4.56 8.55
C ILE A 49 5.82 -5.08 7.64
N SER A 50 6.13 -6.35 7.74
CA SER A 50 7.12 -6.94 6.87
C SER A 50 6.51 -7.25 5.53
N GLU A 51 7.35 -7.42 4.54
CA GLU A 51 6.87 -7.73 3.20
C GLU A 51 6.16 -9.07 3.18
N ALA A 52 6.68 -10.03 3.91
CA ALA A 52 6.06 -11.35 3.97
C ALA A 52 4.65 -11.27 4.57
N SER A 53 4.49 -10.51 5.64
CA SER A 53 3.18 -10.37 6.25
C SER A 53 2.23 -9.63 5.33
N PHE A 54 2.72 -8.62 4.62
CA PHE A 54 1.89 -7.88 3.71
C PHE A 54 1.37 -8.79 2.59
N HIS A 55 2.25 -9.63 2.04
CA HIS A 55 1.84 -10.53 0.98
C HIS A 55 0.78 -11.52 1.47
N LYS A 56 0.92 -12.00 2.68
CA LYS A 56 -0.07 -12.91 3.23
C LYS A 56 -1.41 -12.23 3.42
N LEU A 57 -1.40 -10.97 3.84
CA LEU A 57 -2.64 -10.24 3.99
C LEU A 57 -3.30 -10.00 2.64
N LYS A 58 -2.51 -9.72 1.64
CA LYS A 58 -3.06 -9.51 0.29
C LYS A 58 -3.70 -10.77 -0.24
N ASP A 59 -3.10 -11.90 0.03
CA ASP A 59 -3.61 -13.16 -0.48
C ASP A 59 -4.80 -13.68 0.31
N ALA A 60 -4.98 -13.18 1.48
CA ALA A 60 -6.12 -13.59 2.29
C ALA A 60 -7.42 -12.92 1.77
#